data_d7463cd3c12b48b504b7005c7a633485
#
_entry.id   d7463cd3c12b48b504b7005c7a633485
#
_cell.length_a   1.000
_cell.length_b   1.000
_cell.length_c   1.000
_cell.angle_alpha   90.00
_cell.angle_beta   90.00
_cell.angle_gamma   90.00
#
_symmetry.space_group_name_H-M   'P 1'
#
loop_
_entity.id
_entity.type
_entity.pdbx_description
1 polymer ?
#
loop_
_entity_poly.entity_id
_entity_poly.type
_entity_poly.pdbx_seq_one_letter_code
_entity_poly.pdbx_strand_id
1 'polypeptide(L)'
;MEDQPLDSSKVRSIVGRRSLYWDQKVKRRFKYEAELDQGFAERVAKLAYGEKLYSCIQCGTCSASCPVSHWMDFTPRRVIALIQAGYKEEVLECFTIWLCASCYACTVDCPKQIKITDVMYALRQEALEHAGYRKRFPIPVLAREFFKQVLKNGRNSESHLMLNLYMKTNPFKLLKMVKVGLGLLFTGRFSLKKEHIKQREQFQNLLKAVDRLEKEARIEEANDRTAKRIASETVGRLEKEAHQ
;
A
#
# COMPACT_ATOMS: atom_id res chain seq x y z
N MET A 1 10.35 -27.07 24.73
CA MET A 1 9.77 -25.70 24.85
C MET A 1 8.37 -25.85 24.33
N GLU A 2 7.40 -25.97 25.23
CA GLU A 2 5.99 -26.14 24.88
C GLU A 2 5.46 -24.78 24.38
N ASP A 3 4.95 -24.78 23.15
CA ASP A 3 4.24 -23.65 22.55
C ASP A 3 2.92 -23.46 23.31
N GLN A 4 2.90 -22.55 24.27
CA GLN A 4 1.65 -22.12 24.88
C GLN A 4 0.83 -21.34 23.83
N PRO A 5 -0.42 -21.74 23.57
CA PRO A 5 -1.28 -21.00 22.66
C PRO A 5 -1.50 -19.59 23.22
N LEU A 6 -1.21 -18.57 22.39
CA LEU A 6 -1.44 -17.18 22.72
C LEU A 6 -2.91 -16.96 23.13
N ASP A 7 -3.12 -16.58 24.40
CA ASP A 7 -4.43 -16.28 24.94
C ASP A 7 -5.12 -15.18 24.12
N SER A 8 -6.18 -15.57 23.43
CA SER A 8 -6.99 -14.68 22.58
C SER A 8 -7.57 -13.47 23.33
N SER A 9 -7.70 -13.56 24.67
CA SER A 9 -8.14 -12.43 25.49
C SER A 9 -7.07 -11.37 25.66
N LYS A 10 -5.79 -11.74 25.74
CA LYS A 10 -4.64 -10.84 25.81
C LYS A 10 -4.41 -10.11 24.48
N VAL A 11 -4.60 -10.80 23.37
CA VAL A 11 -4.49 -10.18 22.03
C VAL A 11 -5.57 -9.13 21.82
N ARG A 12 -6.80 -9.36 22.30
CA ARG A 12 -7.91 -8.39 22.27
C ARG A 12 -7.62 -7.10 23.07
N SER A 13 -6.86 -7.20 24.15
CA SER A 13 -6.48 -6.03 24.95
C SER A 13 -5.39 -5.16 24.30
N ILE A 14 -4.52 -5.76 23.52
CA ILE A 14 -3.42 -5.08 22.80
C ILE A 14 -3.93 -4.33 21.57
N VAL A 15 -4.91 -4.88 20.85
CA VAL A 15 -5.45 -4.29 19.62
C VAL A 15 -6.50 -3.20 19.91
N GLY A 16 -6.88 -3.02 21.17
CA GLY A 16 -7.95 -2.09 21.58
C GLY A 16 -9.31 -2.59 21.10
N ARG A 17 -10.35 -2.45 21.94
CA ARG A 17 -11.75 -2.84 21.72
C ARG A 17 -12.44 -2.19 20.51
N ARG A 18 -11.81 -2.11 19.37
CA ARG A 18 -12.52 -1.96 18.12
C ARG A 18 -12.67 -3.36 17.57
N SER A 19 -13.92 -3.80 17.53
CA SER A 19 -14.30 -5.03 16.89
C SER A 19 -13.37 -5.25 15.71
N LEU A 20 -12.57 -6.29 15.80
CA LEU A 20 -11.89 -6.84 14.66
C LEU A 20 -12.94 -6.84 13.55
N TYR A 21 -12.56 -6.45 12.37
CA TYR A 21 -13.35 -6.32 11.14
C TYR A 21 -14.38 -7.45 10.88
N TRP A 22 -14.32 -8.50 11.66
CA TRP A 22 -15.19 -9.69 11.65
C TRP A 22 -16.63 -9.41 12.12
N ASP A 23 -16.88 -8.32 12.85
CA ASP A 23 -18.20 -7.97 13.38
C ASP A 23 -18.96 -6.98 12.48
N GLN A 24 -18.35 -6.53 11.40
CA GLN A 24 -19.09 -5.84 10.37
C GLN A 24 -19.90 -6.91 9.62
N LYS A 25 -21.21 -6.97 9.94
CA LYS A 25 -22.20 -7.65 9.09
C LYS A 25 -21.83 -7.37 7.66
N VAL A 26 -21.44 -8.41 6.91
CA VAL A 26 -21.13 -8.30 5.49
C VAL A 26 -22.35 -7.67 4.83
N LYS A 27 -22.33 -6.38 4.65
CA LYS A 27 -23.33 -5.68 3.86
C LYS A 27 -23.10 -6.17 2.45
N ARG A 28 -23.86 -7.17 2.03
CA ARG A 28 -23.91 -7.63 0.65
C ARG A 28 -24.40 -6.46 -0.19
N ARG A 29 -23.47 -5.67 -0.69
CA ARG A 29 -23.74 -4.63 -1.65
C ARG A 29 -23.65 -5.28 -3.02
N PHE A 30 -24.77 -5.39 -3.71
CA PHE A 30 -24.73 -5.73 -5.12
C PHE A 30 -24.10 -4.53 -5.84
N LYS A 31 -23.03 -4.76 -6.59
CA LYS A 31 -22.47 -3.78 -7.50
C LYS A 31 -22.79 -4.22 -8.92
N TYR A 32 -23.19 -3.26 -9.72
CA TYR A 32 -23.38 -3.48 -11.14
C TYR A 32 -22.02 -3.41 -11.83
N GLU A 33 -21.87 -4.10 -12.96
CA GLU A 33 -20.63 -4.12 -13.73
C GLU A 33 -20.16 -2.71 -14.13
N ALA A 34 -21.10 -1.81 -14.39
CA ALA A 34 -20.83 -0.40 -14.69
C ALA A 34 -20.19 0.39 -13.52
N GLU A 35 -20.28 -0.11 -12.28
CA GLU A 35 -19.67 0.49 -11.09
C GLU A 35 -18.25 -0.03 -10.86
N LEU A 36 -17.81 -1.03 -11.63
CA LEU A 36 -16.50 -1.65 -11.51
C LEU A 36 -15.49 -0.95 -12.41
N ASP A 37 -14.26 -0.81 -11.92
CA ASP A 37 -13.17 -0.23 -12.70
C ASP A 37 -12.46 -1.32 -13.51
N GLN A 38 -12.90 -1.51 -14.75
CA GLN A 38 -12.35 -2.53 -15.67
C GLN A 38 -10.85 -2.33 -15.96
N GLY A 39 -10.33 -1.10 -15.89
CA GLY A 39 -8.91 -0.78 -16.07
C GLY A 39 -8.04 -1.01 -14.82
N PHE A 40 -8.66 -1.31 -13.67
CA PHE A 40 -7.94 -1.43 -12.41
C PHE A 40 -6.88 -2.54 -12.42
N ALA A 41 -7.25 -3.73 -12.91
CA ALA A 41 -6.33 -4.86 -12.99
C ALA A 41 -5.11 -4.56 -13.86
N GLU A 42 -5.30 -3.85 -14.98
CA GLU A 42 -4.21 -3.45 -15.87
C GLU A 42 -3.26 -2.45 -15.21
N ARG A 43 -3.78 -1.45 -14.50
CA ARG A 43 -2.95 -0.49 -13.76
C ARG A 43 -2.10 -1.19 -12.69
N VAL A 44 -2.73 -2.06 -11.90
CA VAL A 44 -2.01 -2.83 -10.87
C VAL A 44 -0.96 -3.75 -11.50
N ALA A 45 -1.28 -4.41 -12.62
CA ALA A 45 -0.33 -5.25 -13.33
C ALA A 45 0.88 -4.46 -13.83
N LYS A 46 0.69 -3.27 -14.38
CA LYS A 46 1.78 -2.39 -14.82
C LYS A 46 2.67 -1.95 -13.66
N LEU A 47 2.09 -1.54 -12.54
CA LEU A 47 2.84 -1.12 -11.35
C LEU A 47 3.61 -2.27 -10.68
N ALA A 48 3.07 -3.48 -10.72
CA ALA A 48 3.65 -4.66 -10.08
C ALA A 48 4.63 -5.44 -11.00
N TYR A 49 4.91 -4.97 -12.22
CA TYR A 49 5.60 -5.77 -13.25
C TYR A 49 4.96 -7.16 -13.39
N GLY A 50 3.65 -7.21 -13.31
CA GLY A 50 2.87 -8.42 -13.07
C GLY A 50 1.88 -8.77 -14.17
N GLU A 51 2.32 -8.87 -15.46
CA GLU A 51 1.48 -9.39 -16.56
C GLU A 51 0.86 -10.75 -16.23
N LYS A 52 1.54 -11.55 -15.39
CA LYS A 52 1.05 -12.84 -14.91
C LYS A 52 -0.13 -12.76 -13.95
N LEU A 53 -0.56 -11.55 -13.52
CA LEU A 53 -1.72 -11.38 -12.65
C LEU A 53 -2.97 -12.07 -13.20
N TYR A 54 -3.17 -12.00 -14.51
CA TYR A 54 -4.30 -12.62 -15.19
C TYR A 54 -4.23 -14.14 -15.28
N SER A 55 -3.06 -14.74 -15.08
CA SER A 55 -2.88 -16.19 -15.10
C SER A 55 -3.27 -16.89 -13.79
N CYS A 56 -3.82 -16.15 -12.81
CA CYS A 56 -4.18 -16.69 -11.51
C CYS A 56 -5.31 -17.72 -11.62
N ILE A 57 -5.01 -18.96 -11.21
CA ILE A 57 -5.99 -20.09 -11.21
C ILE A 57 -6.76 -20.20 -9.89
N GLN A 58 -6.62 -19.24 -8.98
CA GLN A 58 -7.33 -19.22 -7.71
C GLN A 58 -7.10 -20.47 -6.82
N CYS A 59 -5.92 -21.11 -6.89
CA CYS A 59 -5.59 -22.33 -6.16
C CYS A 59 -5.55 -22.15 -4.63
N GLY A 60 -5.32 -20.93 -4.13
CA GLY A 60 -5.32 -20.65 -2.69
C GLY A 60 -3.99 -20.83 -1.98
N THR A 61 -2.96 -21.36 -2.61
CA THR A 61 -1.63 -21.59 -2.01
C THR A 61 -1.09 -20.30 -1.35
N CYS A 62 -1.19 -19.16 -1.99
CA CYS A 62 -0.76 -17.87 -1.45
C CYS A 62 -1.48 -17.47 -0.14
N SER A 63 -2.70 -17.93 0.06
CA SER A 63 -3.45 -17.68 1.29
C SER A 63 -3.08 -18.67 2.38
N ALA A 64 -2.75 -19.90 2.03
CA ALA A 64 -2.30 -20.93 2.95
C ALA A 64 -0.88 -20.65 3.47
N SER A 65 0.02 -20.19 2.59
CA SER A 65 1.41 -19.86 2.96
C SER A 65 1.54 -18.54 3.75
N CYS A 66 0.50 -17.72 3.79
CA CYS A 66 0.60 -16.40 4.40
C CYS A 66 0.54 -16.48 5.94
N PRO A 67 1.62 -16.09 6.66
CA PRO A 67 1.67 -16.21 8.12
C PRO A 67 0.68 -15.27 8.84
N VAL A 68 0.20 -14.25 8.16
CA VAL A 68 -0.74 -13.25 8.71
C VAL A 68 -2.14 -13.34 8.12
N SER A 69 -2.45 -14.40 7.36
CA SER A 69 -3.75 -14.56 6.68
C SER A 69 -4.96 -14.52 7.61
N HIS A 70 -4.81 -15.01 8.85
CA HIS A 70 -5.87 -15.01 9.87
C HIS A 70 -6.30 -13.60 10.31
N TRP A 71 -5.43 -12.61 10.14
CA TRP A 71 -5.65 -11.22 10.56
C TRP A 71 -6.08 -10.33 9.41
N MET A 72 -6.08 -10.88 8.19
CA MET A 72 -6.47 -10.18 6.97
C MET A 72 -7.99 -10.18 6.82
N ASP A 73 -8.54 -9.05 6.37
CA ASP A 73 -9.94 -8.94 5.94
C ASP A 73 -10.19 -9.69 4.62
N PHE A 74 -9.25 -9.60 3.70
CA PHE A 74 -9.22 -10.41 2.47
C PHE A 74 -7.90 -11.18 2.39
N THR A 75 -7.98 -12.49 2.20
CA THR A 75 -6.77 -13.29 1.95
C THR A 75 -6.11 -12.91 0.61
N PRO A 76 -4.81 -13.17 0.42
CA PRO A 76 -4.13 -12.82 -0.84
C PRO A 76 -4.84 -13.32 -2.08
N ARG A 77 -5.35 -14.55 -2.09
CA ARG A 77 -6.16 -15.09 -3.19
C ARG A 77 -7.37 -14.22 -3.50
N ARG A 78 -8.11 -13.82 -2.45
CA ARG A 78 -9.31 -13.00 -2.61
C ARG A 78 -8.98 -11.61 -3.13
N VAL A 79 -7.87 -11.02 -2.69
CA VAL A 79 -7.39 -9.73 -3.21
C VAL A 79 -7.15 -9.83 -4.72
N ILE A 80 -6.45 -10.88 -5.20
CA ILE A 80 -6.23 -11.09 -6.63
C ILE A 80 -7.56 -11.21 -7.39
N ALA A 81 -8.52 -11.97 -6.86
CA ALA A 81 -9.84 -12.11 -7.48
C ALA A 81 -10.59 -10.77 -7.59
N LEU A 82 -10.55 -9.95 -6.53
CA LEU A 82 -11.17 -8.63 -6.51
C LEU A 82 -10.51 -7.66 -7.49
N ILE A 83 -9.17 -7.72 -7.64
CA ILE A 83 -8.45 -6.92 -8.63
C ILE A 83 -8.91 -7.28 -10.04
N GLN A 84 -8.91 -8.58 -10.36
CA GLN A 84 -9.34 -9.08 -11.68
C GLN A 84 -10.79 -8.71 -12.00
N ALA A 85 -11.64 -8.66 -10.99
CA ALA A 85 -13.05 -8.29 -11.13
C ALA A 85 -13.28 -6.76 -11.07
N GLY A 86 -12.26 -5.93 -10.92
CA GLY A 86 -12.38 -4.46 -10.94
C GLY A 86 -12.90 -3.81 -9.67
N TYR A 87 -12.89 -4.51 -8.52
CA TYR A 87 -13.32 -3.98 -7.22
C TYR A 87 -12.26 -3.05 -6.60
N LYS A 88 -12.00 -1.91 -7.24
CA LYS A 88 -10.96 -0.97 -6.85
C LYS A 88 -11.12 -0.47 -5.41
N GLU A 89 -12.29 0.03 -5.06
CA GLU A 89 -12.53 0.64 -3.75
C GLU A 89 -12.33 -0.35 -2.61
N GLU A 90 -12.91 -1.56 -2.73
CA GLU A 90 -12.81 -2.59 -1.70
C GLU A 90 -11.37 -3.05 -1.50
N VAL A 91 -10.60 -3.13 -2.57
CA VAL A 91 -9.19 -3.53 -2.51
C VAL A 91 -8.33 -2.44 -1.90
N LEU A 92 -8.52 -1.16 -2.29
CA LEU A 92 -7.70 -0.06 -1.79
C LEU A 92 -8.04 0.32 -0.33
N GLU A 93 -9.28 0.10 0.10
CA GLU A 93 -9.70 0.35 1.48
C GLU A 93 -9.38 -0.81 2.43
N CYS A 94 -9.05 -1.99 1.90
CA CYS A 94 -8.85 -3.17 2.73
C CYS A 94 -7.60 -3.05 3.62
N PHE A 95 -7.69 -3.68 4.81
CA PHE A 95 -6.56 -3.69 5.74
C PHE A 95 -5.44 -4.63 5.29
N THR A 96 -5.76 -5.65 4.50
CA THR A 96 -4.83 -6.67 4.00
C THR A 96 -3.58 -6.08 3.38
N ILE A 97 -3.73 -5.07 2.51
CA ILE A 97 -2.59 -4.46 1.83
C ILE A 97 -1.58 -3.83 2.81
N TRP A 98 -2.07 -3.34 3.96
CA TRP A 98 -1.23 -2.73 5.00
C TRP A 98 -0.65 -3.76 5.97
N LEU A 99 -1.34 -4.90 6.16
CA LEU A 99 -0.92 -5.96 7.05
C LEU A 99 0.14 -6.88 6.43
N CYS A 100 0.26 -6.88 5.09
CA CYS A 100 1.24 -7.70 4.39
C CYS A 100 2.65 -7.48 4.94
N ALA A 101 3.25 -8.54 5.50
CA ALA A 101 4.59 -8.51 6.10
C ALA A 101 5.73 -8.57 5.09
N SER A 102 5.42 -8.62 3.80
CA SER A 102 6.42 -8.67 2.71
C SER A 102 7.42 -9.84 2.84
N CYS A 103 6.95 -10.98 3.34
CA CYS A 103 7.78 -12.17 3.55
C CYS A 103 8.04 -12.98 2.27
N TYR A 104 7.40 -12.65 1.15
CA TYR A 104 7.49 -13.29 -0.16
C TYR A 104 7.05 -14.76 -0.24
N ALA A 105 6.61 -15.41 0.84
CA ALA A 105 6.16 -16.80 0.81
C ALA A 105 5.09 -17.03 -0.28
N CYS A 106 4.07 -16.18 -0.36
CA CYS A 106 3.03 -16.26 -1.37
C CYS A 106 3.54 -16.13 -2.82
N THR A 107 4.65 -15.41 -3.03
CA THR A 107 5.29 -15.25 -4.35
C THR A 107 6.08 -16.49 -4.73
N VAL A 108 6.82 -17.06 -3.79
CA VAL A 108 7.66 -18.26 -4.00
C VAL A 108 6.79 -19.49 -4.26
N ASP A 109 5.72 -19.67 -3.48
CA ASP A 109 4.84 -20.83 -3.54
C ASP A 109 3.81 -20.76 -4.68
N CYS A 110 3.75 -19.67 -5.43
CA CYS A 110 2.77 -19.51 -6.50
C CYS A 110 3.09 -20.41 -7.71
N PRO A 111 2.23 -21.38 -8.07
CA PRO A 111 2.46 -22.27 -9.22
C PRO A 111 2.44 -21.52 -10.55
N LYS A 112 1.81 -20.35 -10.60
CA LYS A 112 1.80 -19.45 -11.76
C LYS A 112 2.88 -18.37 -11.70
N GLN A 113 3.75 -18.40 -10.69
CA GLN A 113 4.87 -17.46 -10.51
C GLN A 113 4.40 -15.98 -10.51
N ILE A 114 3.23 -15.71 -9.93
CA ILE A 114 2.72 -14.36 -9.78
C ILE A 114 3.47 -13.70 -8.63
N LYS A 115 3.99 -12.51 -8.86
CA LYS A 115 4.69 -11.70 -7.86
C LYS A 115 3.69 -11.03 -6.91
N ILE A 116 3.02 -11.83 -6.07
CA ILE A 116 1.91 -11.37 -5.23
C ILE A 116 2.35 -10.29 -4.24
N THR A 117 3.57 -10.36 -3.73
CA THR A 117 4.11 -9.34 -2.83
C THR A 117 4.24 -7.99 -3.54
N ASP A 118 4.69 -7.99 -4.81
CA ASP A 118 4.82 -6.78 -5.61
C ASP A 118 3.43 -6.19 -5.94
N VAL A 119 2.43 -7.06 -6.17
CA VAL A 119 1.02 -6.63 -6.28
C VAL A 119 0.56 -5.91 -5.01
N MET A 120 0.89 -6.41 -3.81
CA MET A 120 0.55 -5.74 -2.55
C MET A 120 1.25 -4.37 -2.41
N TYR A 121 2.48 -4.23 -2.91
CA TYR A 121 3.17 -2.93 -2.95
C TYR A 121 2.50 -1.96 -3.92
N ALA A 122 2.16 -2.41 -5.12
CA ALA A 122 1.45 -1.60 -6.10
C ALA A 122 0.10 -1.09 -5.55
N LEU A 123 -0.65 -1.96 -4.86
CA LEU A 123 -1.89 -1.57 -4.19
C LEU A 123 -1.70 -0.53 -3.08
N ARG A 124 -0.62 -0.64 -2.30
CA ARG A 124 -0.29 0.40 -1.30
C ARG A 124 0.00 1.74 -1.94
N GLN A 125 0.75 1.74 -3.04
CA GLN A 125 1.05 2.96 -3.79
C GLN A 125 -0.24 3.57 -4.34
N GLU A 126 -1.06 2.81 -5.02
CA GLU A 126 -2.36 3.25 -5.54
C GLU A 126 -3.28 3.79 -4.42
N ALA A 127 -3.31 3.11 -3.25
CA ALA A 127 -4.10 3.57 -2.10
C ALA A 127 -3.59 4.89 -1.52
N LEU A 128 -2.28 5.15 -1.53
CA LEU A 128 -1.70 6.41 -1.09
C LEU A 128 -2.02 7.55 -2.04
N GLU A 129 -2.02 7.31 -3.34
CA GLU A 129 -2.33 8.29 -4.37
C GLU A 129 -3.83 8.67 -4.36
N HIS A 130 -4.70 7.69 -4.20
CA HIS A 130 -6.16 7.89 -4.23
C HIS A 130 -6.77 8.18 -2.85
N ALA A 131 -5.95 8.32 -1.80
CA ALA A 131 -6.40 8.53 -0.42
C ALA A 131 -7.50 7.53 0.05
N GLY A 132 -7.51 6.32 -0.52
CA GLY A 132 -8.46 5.23 -0.26
C GLY A 132 -8.31 4.58 1.11
N TYR A 133 -7.75 5.26 2.11
CA TYR A 133 -7.58 4.73 3.46
C TYR A 133 -8.23 5.65 4.51
N ARG A 134 -8.56 5.07 5.65
CA ARG A 134 -9.22 5.80 6.75
C ARG A 134 -8.36 6.98 7.22
N LYS A 135 -8.98 8.15 7.38
CA LYS A 135 -8.35 9.31 8.02
C LYS A 135 -7.78 8.89 9.39
N ARG A 136 -6.56 9.31 9.71
CA ARG A 136 -5.82 8.95 10.94
C ARG A 136 -5.39 7.49 11.05
N PHE A 137 -5.40 6.72 9.96
CA PHE A 137 -4.82 5.38 9.97
C PHE A 137 -3.29 5.50 10.15
N PRO A 138 -2.69 4.82 11.17
CA PRO A 138 -1.30 5.10 11.56
C PRO A 138 -0.27 4.73 10.49
N ILE A 139 -0.47 3.65 9.76
CA ILE A 139 0.55 3.10 8.83
C ILE A 139 0.83 4.04 7.65
N PRO A 140 -0.17 4.52 6.89
CA PRO A 140 0.07 5.50 5.83
C PRO A 140 0.62 6.84 6.34
N VAL A 141 0.17 7.26 7.53
CA VAL A 141 0.70 8.49 8.16
C VAL A 141 2.17 8.31 8.50
N LEU A 142 2.54 7.16 9.09
CA LEU A 142 3.93 6.82 9.41
C LEU A 142 4.80 6.81 8.15
N ALA A 143 4.37 6.10 7.11
CA ALA A 143 5.09 6.03 5.84
C ALA A 143 5.31 7.43 5.24
N ARG A 144 4.26 8.25 5.18
CA ARG A 144 4.35 9.62 4.65
C ARG A 144 5.29 10.51 5.45
N GLU A 145 5.23 10.47 6.79
CA GLU A 145 6.11 11.26 7.65
C GLU A 145 7.56 10.76 7.59
N PHE A 146 7.76 9.45 7.47
CA PHE A 146 9.08 8.87 7.25
C PHE A 146 9.71 9.37 5.95
N PHE A 147 9.00 9.22 4.82
CA PHE A 147 9.48 9.72 3.53
C PHE A 147 9.76 11.21 3.56
N LYS A 148 8.86 11.99 4.14
CA LYS A 148 9.04 13.45 4.26
C LYS A 148 10.31 13.81 5.02
N GLN A 149 10.66 13.08 6.08
CA GLN A 149 11.90 13.32 6.82
C GLN A 149 13.13 12.91 6.01
N VAL A 150 13.09 11.73 5.35
CA VAL A 150 14.18 11.25 4.50
C VAL A 150 14.42 12.21 3.34
N LEU A 151 13.36 12.61 2.63
CA LEU A 151 13.47 13.58 1.54
C LEU A 151 14.06 14.93 1.99
N LYS A 152 13.72 15.39 3.19
CA LYS A 152 14.17 16.69 3.72
C LYS A 152 15.57 16.65 4.29
N ASN A 153 15.93 15.59 5.03
CA ASN A 153 17.15 15.54 5.85
C ASN A 153 18.16 14.50 5.33
N GLY A 154 17.78 13.66 4.34
CA GLY A 154 18.53 12.50 3.91
C GLY A 154 18.52 11.35 4.91
N ARG A 155 17.94 11.56 6.09
CA ARG A 155 17.92 10.63 7.21
C ARG A 155 16.63 10.78 8.01
N ASN A 156 16.17 9.67 8.60
CA ASN A 156 15.06 9.67 9.53
C ASN A 156 15.55 9.94 10.96
N SER A 157 14.76 10.70 11.72
CA SER A 157 14.92 10.89 13.17
C SER A 157 13.71 10.28 13.87
N GLU A 158 13.93 9.17 14.58
CA GLU A 158 12.86 8.37 15.20
C GLU A 158 12.02 9.18 16.18
N SER A 159 12.66 10.02 17.00
CA SER A 159 11.98 10.88 17.97
C SER A 159 10.97 11.81 17.31
N HIS A 160 11.39 12.48 16.24
CA HIS A 160 10.52 13.39 15.49
C HIS A 160 9.45 12.65 14.69
N LEU A 161 9.79 11.46 14.16
CA LEU A 161 8.83 10.64 13.45
C LEU A 161 7.69 10.21 14.36
N MET A 162 8.02 9.70 15.55
CA MET A 162 7.04 9.27 16.54
C MET A 162 6.19 10.44 17.06
N LEU A 163 6.82 11.58 17.32
CA LEU A 163 6.08 12.78 17.74
C LEU A 163 5.07 13.21 16.67
N ASN A 164 5.50 13.33 15.42
CA ASN A 164 4.62 13.70 14.30
C ASN A 164 3.51 12.67 14.07
N LEU A 165 3.83 11.38 14.19
CA LEU A 165 2.84 10.31 14.07
C LEU A 165 1.72 10.46 15.11
N TYR A 166 2.07 10.59 16.38
CA TYR A 166 1.08 10.71 17.46
C TYR A 166 0.29 12.01 17.37
N MET A 167 0.93 13.13 17.06
CA MET A 167 0.23 14.40 16.86
C MET A 167 -0.82 14.32 15.73
N LYS A 168 -0.52 13.62 14.65
CA LYS A 168 -1.42 13.49 13.49
C LYS A 168 -2.48 12.40 13.63
N THR A 169 -2.22 11.38 14.45
CA THR A 169 -3.14 10.25 14.63
C THR A 169 -3.95 10.35 15.91
N ASN A 170 -3.30 10.38 17.05
CA ASN A 170 -3.95 10.42 18.35
C ASN A 170 -3.06 11.08 19.41
N PRO A 171 -3.18 12.41 19.66
CA PRO A 171 -2.36 13.14 20.61
C PRO A 171 -2.51 12.64 22.06
N PHE A 172 -3.69 12.12 22.44
CA PHE A 172 -3.91 11.58 23.78
C PHE A 172 -3.06 10.33 24.09
N LYS A 173 -2.67 9.56 23.07
CA LYS A 173 -1.74 8.44 23.27
C LYS A 173 -0.33 8.93 23.64
N LEU A 174 0.05 10.13 23.21
CA LEU A 174 1.34 10.71 23.55
C LEU A 174 1.46 10.92 25.06
N LEU A 175 0.40 11.37 25.74
CA LEU A 175 0.38 11.52 27.20
C LEU A 175 0.62 10.19 27.92
N LYS A 176 0.08 9.09 27.42
CA LYS A 176 0.33 7.76 28.01
C LYS A 176 1.77 7.28 27.82
N MET A 177 2.46 7.78 26.79
CA MET A 177 3.84 7.40 26.47
C MET A 177 4.90 8.31 27.12
N VAL A 178 4.50 9.37 27.82
CA VAL A 178 5.43 10.29 28.50
C VAL A 178 6.37 9.54 29.44
N LYS A 179 5.86 8.57 30.20
CA LYS A 179 6.66 7.75 31.12
C LYS A 179 7.78 6.97 30.40
N VAL A 180 7.44 6.39 29.24
CA VAL A 180 8.42 5.67 28.40
C VAL A 180 9.40 6.67 27.76
N GLY A 181 8.91 7.82 27.30
CA GLY A 181 9.74 8.88 26.73
C GLY A 181 10.76 9.43 27.70
N LEU A 182 10.36 9.69 28.94
CA LEU A 182 11.27 10.11 30.01
C LEU A 182 12.32 9.03 30.31
N GLY A 183 11.92 7.75 30.40
CA GLY A 183 12.87 6.66 30.58
C GLY A 183 13.92 6.59 29.46
N LEU A 184 13.52 6.77 28.20
CA LEU A 184 14.43 6.80 27.06
C LEU A 184 15.35 8.05 27.08
N LEU A 185 14.85 9.17 27.58
CA LEU A 185 15.64 10.41 27.74
C LEU A 185 16.72 10.23 28.78
N PHE A 186 16.38 9.68 29.96
CA PHE A 186 17.34 9.42 31.03
C PHE A 186 18.40 8.37 30.67
N THR A 187 18.06 7.41 29.82
CA THR A 187 19.03 6.42 29.31
C THR A 187 19.86 6.92 28.12
N GLY A 188 19.71 8.18 27.71
CA GLY A 188 20.45 8.76 26.59
C GLY A 188 20.07 8.18 25.19
N ARG A 189 19.04 7.36 25.13
CA ARG A 189 18.57 6.73 23.88
C ARG A 189 17.60 7.59 23.08
N PHE A 190 17.14 8.70 23.64
CA PHE A 190 16.21 9.61 23.00
C PHE A 190 16.95 10.89 22.58
N SER A 191 17.25 11.00 21.28
CA SER A 191 17.86 12.21 20.73
C SER A 191 16.78 13.20 20.29
N LEU A 192 16.79 14.40 20.86
CA LEU A 192 15.96 15.53 20.42
C LEU A 192 16.59 16.28 19.24
N LYS A 193 17.87 16.03 18.96
CA LYS A 193 18.60 16.68 17.88
C LYS A 193 18.18 16.10 16.55
N LYS A 194 17.77 16.96 15.61
CA LYS A 194 17.51 16.56 14.24
C LYS A 194 18.83 16.19 13.56
N GLU A 195 18.92 14.93 13.17
CA GLU A 195 20.05 14.45 12.41
C GLU A 195 19.81 14.66 10.91
N HIS A 196 20.85 15.05 10.21
CA HIS A 196 20.86 15.22 8.75
C HIS A 196 22.18 14.72 8.17
N ILE A 197 22.15 14.34 6.91
CA ILE A 197 23.38 13.92 6.21
C ILE A 197 24.30 15.12 5.95
N LYS A 198 25.60 14.86 5.88
CA LYS A 198 26.61 15.93 5.67
C LYS A 198 26.41 16.67 4.34
N GLN A 199 26.09 15.95 3.27
CA GLN A 199 25.91 16.50 1.92
C GLN A 199 24.42 16.70 1.56
N ARG A 200 23.68 17.35 2.45
CA ARG A 200 22.24 17.55 2.27
C ARG A 200 21.87 18.30 0.99
N GLU A 201 22.62 19.30 0.60
CA GLU A 201 22.35 20.08 -0.60
C GLU A 201 22.50 19.25 -1.88
N GLN A 202 23.56 18.46 -1.98
CA GLN A 202 23.77 17.54 -3.10
C GLN A 202 22.63 16.52 -3.21
N PHE A 203 22.20 15.97 -2.08
CA PHE A 203 21.07 15.06 -2.00
C PHE A 203 19.75 15.73 -2.47
N GLN A 204 19.50 16.98 -2.06
CA GLN A 204 18.33 17.74 -2.50
C GLN A 204 18.36 18.02 -4.01
N ASN A 205 19.54 18.32 -4.56
CA ASN A 205 19.71 18.53 -5.99
C ASN A 205 19.46 17.25 -6.79
N LEU A 206 19.96 16.11 -6.27
CA LEU A 206 19.67 14.79 -6.85
C LEU A 206 18.17 14.50 -6.89
N LEU A 207 17.46 14.70 -5.77
CA LEU A 207 16.01 14.49 -5.69
C LEU A 207 15.25 15.39 -6.68
N LYS A 208 15.63 16.66 -6.80
CA LYS A 208 15.02 17.57 -7.80
C LYS A 208 15.26 17.12 -9.24
N ALA A 209 16.45 16.55 -9.52
CA ALA A 209 16.75 16.00 -10.84
C ALA A 209 15.89 14.77 -11.14
N VAL A 210 15.76 13.83 -10.18
CA VAL A 210 14.88 12.65 -10.29
C VAL A 210 13.43 13.09 -10.52
N ASP A 211 12.91 14.03 -9.72
CA ASP A 211 11.54 14.56 -9.83
C ASP A 211 11.26 15.18 -11.23
N ARG A 212 12.30 15.81 -11.82
CA ARG A 212 12.22 16.35 -13.17
C ARG A 212 12.14 15.24 -14.21
N LEU A 213 13.04 14.25 -14.13
CA LEU A 213 13.05 13.12 -15.05
C LEU A 213 11.76 12.29 -14.98
N GLU A 214 11.22 12.08 -13.77
CA GLU A 214 9.93 11.39 -13.62
C GLU A 214 8.77 12.15 -14.25
N LYS A 215 8.77 13.49 -14.12
CA LYS A 215 7.74 14.31 -14.77
C LYS A 215 7.85 14.28 -16.29
N GLU A 216 9.07 14.34 -16.82
CA GLU A 216 9.35 14.24 -18.25
C GLU A 216 8.89 12.89 -18.78
N ALA A 217 9.25 11.78 -18.12
CA ALA A 217 8.84 10.44 -18.49
C ALA A 217 7.30 10.26 -18.45
N ARG A 218 6.63 10.80 -17.42
CA ARG A 218 5.15 10.76 -17.34
C ARG A 218 4.47 11.53 -18.46
N ILE A 219 5.04 12.67 -18.87
CA ILE A 219 4.53 13.47 -19.99
C ILE A 219 4.71 12.68 -21.30
N GLU A 220 5.86 12.07 -21.51
CA GLU A 220 6.16 11.27 -22.69
C GLU A 220 5.20 10.07 -22.79
N GLU A 221 4.98 9.33 -21.71
CA GLU A 221 4.00 8.25 -21.66
C GLU A 221 2.56 8.72 -21.94
N ALA A 222 2.18 9.89 -21.42
CA ALA A 222 0.86 10.46 -21.67
C ALA A 222 0.68 10.84 -23.15
N ASN A 223 1.71 11.42 -23.76
CA ASN A 223 1.73 11.77 -25.18
C ASN A 223 1.65 10.51 -26.06
N ASP A 224 2.43 9.46 -25.75
CA ASP A 224 2.39 8.19 -26.48
C ASP A 224 1.02 7.51 -26.40
N ARG A 225 0.37 7.51 -25.22
CA ARG A 225 -1.00 6.99 -25.06
C ARG A 225 -1.99 7.79 -25.89
N THR A 226 -1.85 9.11 -25.93
CA THR A 226 -2.72 9.99 -26.71
C THR A 226 -2.53 9.75 -28.21
N ALA A 227 -1.29 9.61 -28.66
CA ALA A 227 -0.97 9.30 -30.05
C ALA A 227 -1.54 7.95 -30.48
N LYS A 228 -1.39 6.91 -29.65
CA LYS A 228 -1.96 5.57 -29.90
C LYS A 228 -3.49 5.59 -29.97
N ARG A 229 -4.15 6.37 -29.12
CA ARG A 229 -5.60 6.54 -29.14
C ARG A 229 -6.06 7.20 -30.45
N ILE A 230 -5.42 8.30 -30.84
CA ILE A 230 -5.75 9.01 -32.09
C ILE A 230 -5.53 8.09 -33.29
N ALA A 231 -4.43 7.34 -33.31
CA ALA A 231 -4.16 6.39 -34.40
C ALA A 231 -5.25 5.31 -34.50
N SER A 232 -5.67 4.72 -33.37
CA SER A 232 -6.74 3.71 -33.35
C SER A 232 -8.10 4.26 -33.78
N GLU A 233 -8.44 5.49 -33.36
CA GLU A 233 -9.66 6.16 -33.77
C GLU A 233 -9.66 6.48 -35.28
N THR A 234 -8.50 6.86 -35.82
CA THR A 234 -8.34 7.15 -37.25
C THR A 234 -8.47 5.89 -38.08
N VAL A 235 -7.80 4.79 -37.70
CA VAL A 235 -7.93 3.49 -38.37
C VAL A 235 -9.38 3.02 -38.35
N GLY A 236 -10.06 3.03 -37.22
CA GLY A 236 -11.47 2.61 -37.13
C GLY A 236 -12.43 3.50 -37.91
N ARG A 237 -12.06 4.77 -38.19
CA ARG A 237 -12.84 5.63 -39.10
C ARG A 237 -12.65 5.23 -40.57
N LEU A 238 -11.39 5.02 -40.97
CA LEU A 238 -11.04 4.60 -42.34
C LEU A 238 -11.64 3.22 -42.69
N GLU A 239 -11.67 2.28 -41.75
CA GLU A 239 -12.30 0.97 -41.93
C GLU A 239 -13.81 1.10 -42.13
N LYS A 240 -14.49 2.01 -41.43
CA LYS A 240 -15.93 2.26 -41.63
C LYS A 240 -16.24 2.91 -42.97
N GLU A 241 -15.37 3.83 -43.43
CA GLU A 241 -15.51 4.47 -44.75
C GLU A 241 -15.24 3.49 -45.90
N ALA A 242 -14.36 2.49 -45.72
CA ALA A 242 -14.06 1.46 -46.71
C ALA A 242 -15.17 0.40 -46.86
N HIS A 243 -16.06 0.31 -45.89
CA HIS A 243 -17.20 -0.63 -45.92
C HIS A 243 -18.54 0.00 -46.33
N GLN A 244 -18.55 1.27 -46.69
CA GLN A 244 -19.68 2.00 -47.31
C GLN A 244 -19.49 2.13 -48.83
#